data_c5c3825946ced0d71107581f22af4760
#
_entry.id   c5c3825946ced0d71107581f22af4760
#
_cell.length_a   1.000
_cell.length_b   1.000
_cell.length_c   1.000
_cell.angle_alpha   90.00
_cell.angle_beta   90.00
_cell.angle_gamma   90.00
#
_symmetry.space_group_name_H-M   'P 1'
#
loop_
_entity.id
_entity.type
_entity.pdbx_description
1 polymer ?
#
loop_
_entity_poly.entity_id
_entity_poly.type
_entity_poly.pdbx_seq_one_letter_code
_entity_poly.pdbx_strand_id
1 'polypeptide(L)'
;MAGTWPRHTAASVAEYIATLPSNDARSLRRLRDAILSAAPGGEEIVSYRVPGVRFPNGGRIHFGARRGGLSLYAGYVFKEFRAELKPFKVVGTTIHFTPDHELPIALIKRIAQAVVARADERVAARAKAKRR
;
A
#
# COMPACT_ATOMS: atom_id res chain seq x y z
N MET A 1 -25.63 4.09 4.53
CA MET A 1 -25.64 3.32 3.87
C MET A 1 -24.47 2.57 3.79
N ALA A 2 -24.67 1.54 3.82
CA ALA A 2 -23.57 0.73 3.79
C ALA A 2 -22.72 1.12 2.66
N GLY A 3 -23.26 1.88 1.87
CA GLY A 3 -22.57 2.28 0.74
C GLY A 3 -21.33 3.07 0.92
N THR A 4 -20.85 3.09 2.08
CA THR A 4 -19.62 3.80 2.33
C THR A 4 -18.42 3.19 1.61
N TRP A 5 -18.55 1.98 1.09
CA TRP A 5 -17.45 1.37 0.37
C TRP A 5 -17.51 1.69 -1.10
N PRO A 6 -16.53 2.42 -1.65
CA PRO A 6 -16.50 2.70 -3.08
C PRO A 6 -15.96 1.50 -3.84
N ARG A 7 -16.69 0.42 -3.83
CA ARG A 7 -16.08 -0.82 -4.26
C ARG A 7 -16.20 -1.16 -5.73
N HIS A 8 -16.97 -0.44 -6.50
CA HIS A 8 -17.19 -0.85 -7.87
C HIS A 8 -17.16 0.29 -8.87
N THR A 9 -17.16 1.51 -8.40
CA THR A 9 -17.24 2.66 -9.28
C THR A 9 -15.93 3.40 -9.44
N ALA A 10 -14.99 3.21 -8.52
CA ALA A 10 -13.75 3.95 -8.59
C ALA A 10 -12.86 3.38 -9.68
N ALA A 11 -12.61 4.18 -10.71
CA ALA A 11 -11.72 3.81 -11.80
C ALA A 11 -10.28 4.26 -11.55
N SER A 12 -10.07 5.14 -10.56
CA SER A 12 -8.74 5.63 -10.24
C SER A 12 -8.56 5.75 -8.74
N VAL A 13 -7.31 5.84 -8.32
CA VAL A 13 -6.97 6.05 -6.91
C VAL A 13 -7.57 7.37 -6.42
N ALA A 14 -7.49 8.43 -7.22
CA ALA A 14 -8.05 9.72 -6.86
C ALA A 14 -9.57 9.65 -6.65
N GLU A 15 -10.29 8.93 -7.51
CA GLU A 15 -11.72 8.74 -7.34
C GLU A 15 -12.05 7.99 -6.06
N TYR A 16 -11.30 6.94 -5.80
CA TYR A 16 -11.48 6.16 -4.57
C TYR A 16 -11.35 7.06 -3.35
N ILE A 17 -10.25 7.80 -3.27
CA ILE A 17 -9.97 8.66 -2.13
C ILE A 17 -11.04 9.75 -1.98
N ALA A 18 -11.51 10.30 -3.10
CA ALA A 18 -12.50 11.37 -3.08
C ALA A 18 -13.84 10.96 -2.46
N THR A 19 -14.14 9.66 -2.41
CA THR A 19 -15.38 9.17 -1.81
C THR A 19 -15.32 9.01 -0.30
N LEU A 20 -14.15 9.16 0.30
CA LEU A 20 -13.94 8.88 1.72
C LEU A 20 -14.21 10.13 2.58
N PRO A 21 -14.49 9.94 3.87
CA PRO A 21 -14.52 11.05 4.81
C PRO A 21 -13.21 11.82 4.77
N SER A 22 -13.25 13.12 5.05
CA SER A 22 -12.09 14.00 4.83
C SER A 22 -10.84 13.58 5.57
N ASN A 23 -10.94 13.08 6.79
CA ASN A 23 -9.75 12.66 7.53
C ASN A 23 -9.13 11.41 6.92
N ASP A 24 -9.96 10.45 6.52
CA ASP A 24 -9.50 9.24 5.84
C ASP A 24 -8.87 9.57 4.50
N ALA A 25 -9.51 10.47 3.75
CA ALA A 25 -9.00 10.90 2.45
C ALA A 25 -7.62 11.54 2.59
N ARG A 26 -7.45 12.40 3.58
CA ARG A 26 -6.17 13.06 3.83
C ARG A 26 -5.08 12.06 4.17
N SER A 27 -5.40 11.10 5.05
CA SER A 27 -4.44 10.06 5.43
C SER A 27 -4.05 9.19 4.25
N LEU A 28 -4.98 8.82 3.39
CA LEU A 28 -4.64 8.02 2.22
C LEU A 28 -3.86 8.80 1.16
N ARG A 29 -4.13 10.09 1.01
CA ARG A 29 -3.30 10.92 0.11
C ARG A 29 -1.87 11.00 0.60
N ARG A 30 -1.70 11.19 1.90
CA ARG A 30 -0.39 11.21 2.54
C ARG A 30 0.36 9.90 2.30
N LEU A 31 -0.33 8.78 2.51
CA LEU A 31 0.23 7.45 2.28
C LEU A 31 0.61 7.25 0.82
N ARG A 32 -0.29 7.57 -0.09
CA ARG A 32 -0.06 7.46 -1.53
C ARG A 32 1.16 8.26 -1.96
N ASP A 33 1.23 9.51 -1.51
CA ASP A 33 2.34 10.39 -1.89
C ASP A 33 3.67 9.85 -1.37
N ALA A 34 3.70 9.32 -0.16
CA ALA A 34 4.90 8.71 0.39
C ALA A 34 5.34 7.48 -0.41
N ILE A 35 4.39 6.64 -0.80
CA ILE A 35 4.69 5.46 -1.60
C ILE A 35 5.25 5.86 -2.97
N LEU A 36 4.60 6.80 -3.64
CA LEU A 36 5.04 7.24 -4.97
C LEU A 36 6.43 7.89 -4.92
N SER A 37 6.76 8.56 -3.83
CA SER A 37 8.07 9.21 -3.70
C SER A 37 9.18 8.25 -3.28
N ALA A 38 8.84 7.04 -2.86
CA ALA A 38 9.81 6.10 -2.30
C ALA A 38 10.72 5.47 -3.35
N ALA A 39 10.21 5.29 -4.56
CA ALA A 39 10.97 4.68 -5.65
C ALA A 39 10.41 5.17 -6.98
N PRO A 40 11.26 5.22 -8.04
CA PRO A 40 10.82 5.73 -9.33
C PRO A 40 9.89 4.76 -10.06
N GLY A 41 9.04 5.33 -10.91
CA GLY A 41 8.23 4.55 -11.83
C GLY A 41 6.95 3.96 -11.26
N GLY A 42 6.56 4.36 -10.06
CA GLY A 42 5.30 3.88 -9.49
C GLY A 42 4.10 4.36 -10.29
N GLU A 43 3.19 3.44 -10.58
CA GLU A 43 1.97 3.72 -11.33
C GLU A 43 0.77 3.45 -10.44
N GLU A 44 -0.13 4.42 -10.32
CA GLU A 44 -1.34 4.23 -9.54
C GLU A 44 -2.27 3.27 -10.27
N ILE A 45 -2.82 2.32 -9.53
CA ILE A 45 -3.71 1.30 -10.07
C ILE A 45 -4.91 1.09 -9.15
N VAL A 46 -5.98 0.56 -9.73
CA VAL A 46 -7.09 0.00 -8.96
C VAL A 46 -7.22 -1.45 -9.42
N SER A 47 -7.00 -2.39 -8.52
CA SER A 47 -7.04 -3.82 -8.82
C SER A 47 -7.97 -4.49 -7.83
N TYR A 48 -8.95 -5.23 -8.35
CA TYR A 48 -9.97 -5.86 -7.51
C TYR A 48 -10.65 -4.84 -6.59
N ARG A 49 -10.90 -3.63 -7.13
CA ARG A 49 -11.55 -2.52 -6.41
C ARG A 49 -10.69 -1.95 -5.27
N VAL A 50 -9.42 -2.27 -5.23
CA VAL A 50 -8.50 -1.79 -4.20
C VAL A 50 -7.45 -0.90 -4.84
N PRO A 51 -7.33 0.36 -4.39
CA PRO A 51 -6.32 1.25 -4.94
C PRO A 51 -4.91 0.83 -4.52
N GLY A 52 -3.94 1.19 -5.32
CA GLY A 52 -2.56 0.87 -5.00
C GLY A 52 -1.58 1.51 -5.96
N VAL A 53 -0.34 1.10 -5.82
CA VAL A 53 0.76 1.53 -6.68
C VAL A 53 1.51 0.27 -7.14
N ARG A 54 1.76 0.20 -8.45
CA ARG A 54 2.54 -0.87 -9.05
C ARG A 54 3.86 -0.30 -9.54
N PHE A 55 4.95 -0.96 -9.21
CA PHE A 55 6.28 -0.55 -9.66
C PHE A 55 6.71 -1.36 -10.88
N PRO A 56 7.65 -0.84 -11.69
CA PRO A 56 8.01 -1.47 -12.97
C PRO A 56 8.45 -2.94 -12.86
N ASN A 57 9.04 -3.32 -11.74
CA ASN A 57 9.49 -4.70 -11.53
C ASN A 57 8.40 -5.64 -11.03
N GLY A 58 7.16 -5.16 -10.94
CA GLY A 58 6.02 -5.96 -10.48
C GLY A 58 5.69 -5.85 -9.01
N GLY A 59 6.47 -5.11 -8.25
CA GLY A 59 6.16 -4.87 -6.84
C GLY A 59 4.89 -4.05 -6.71
N ARG A 60 4.01 -4.42 -5.76
CA ARG A 60 2.73 -3.75 -5.57
C ARG A 60 2.47 -3.44 -4.12
N ILE A 61 1.86 -2.29 -3.88
CA ILE A 61 1.37 -1.93 -2.56
C ILE A 61 -0.05 -1.44 -2.74
N HIS A 62 -0.97 -1.98 -1.97
CA HIS A 62 -2.36 -1.55 -1.98
C HIS A 62 -2.71 -0.92 -0.65
N PHE A 63 -3.75 -0.11 -0.65
CA PHE A 63 -4.22 0.56 0.56
C PHE A 63 -5.72 0.83 0.40
N GLY A 64 -6.37 1.13 1.50
CA GLY A 64 -7.78 1.43 1.41
C GLY A 64 -8.41 1.67 2.77
N ALA A 65 -9.68 2.03 2.72
CA ALA A 65 -10.48 2.19 3.91
C ALA A 65 -11.14 0.86 4.27
N ARG A 66 -11.31 0.65 5.55
CA ARG A 66 -12.04 -0.50 6.07
C ARG A 66 -12.94 -0.01 7.19
N ARG A 67 -13.79 -0.89 7.68
CA ARG A 67 -14.62 -0.54 8.82
C ARG A 67 -13.71 -0.21 10.00
N GLY A 68 -13.85 1.00 10.52
CA GLY A 68 -13.10 1.44 11.69
C GLY A 68 -11.69 1.92 11.43
N GLY A 69 -11.26 2.07 10.18
CA GLY A 69 -9.92 2.58 9.92
C GLY A 69 -9.44 2.42 8.50
N LEU A 70 -8.14 2.38 8.37
CA LEU A 70 -7.45 2.28 7.10
C LEU A 70 -6.51 1.08 7.10
N SER A 71 -6.12 0.64 5.92
CA SER A 71 -5.26 -0.54 5.77
C SER A 71 -4.17 -0.31 4.74
N LEU A 72 -3.02 -0.90 4.98
CA LEU A 72 -1.91 -0.97 4.04
C LEU A 72 -1.59 -2.44 3.76
N TYR A 73 -1.58 -2.79 2.48
CA TYR A 73 -1.33 -4.16 2.04
C TYR A 73 0.00 -4.19 1.28
N ALA A 74 1.06 -4.55 1.97
CA ALA A 74 2.41 -4.59 1.41
C ALA A 74 3.01 -6.00 1.38
N GLY A 75 2.20 -7.01 1.57
CA GLY A 75 2.67 -8.39 1.58
C GLY A 75 3.55 -8.70 2.78
N TYR A 76 4.40 -9.68 2.62
CA TYR A 76 5.19 -10.18 3.74
C TYR A 76 6.35 -9.28 4.16
N VAL A 77 6.60 -8.17 3.48
CA VAL A 77 7.68 -7.24 3.89
C VAL A 77 7.43 -6.66 5.28
N PHE A 78 6.20 -6.72 5.80
CA PHE A 78 5.94 -6.26 7.16
C PHE A 78 6.84 -6.96 8.18
N LYS A 79 7.28 -8.18 7.88
CA LYS A 79 8.16 -8.94 8.77
C LYS A 79 9.51 -8.27 8.98
N GLU A 80 9.94 -7.46 8.02
CA GLU A 80 11.21 -6.74 8.11
C GLU A 80 11.09 -5.49 9.00
N PHE A 81 9.88 -5.13 9.38
CA PHE A 81 9.60 -3.91 10.15
C PHE A 81 8.87 -4.19 11.46
N ARG A 82 9.01 -5.38 12.00
CA ARG A 82 8.24 -5.78 13.19
C ARG A 82 8.41 -4.84 14.36
N ALA A 83 9.62 -4.34 14.60
CA ALA A 83 9.88 -3.44 15.72
C ALA A 83 9.12 -2.12 15.55
N GLU A 84 9.20 -1.55 14.34
CA GLU A 84 8.55 -0.27 14.06
C GLU A 84 7.03 -0.40 13.98
N LEU A 85 6.53 -1.60 13.68
CA LEU A 85 5.09 -1.84 13.56
C LEU A 85 4.43 -2.28 14.88
N LYS A 86 5.20 -2.40 15.97
CA LYS A 86 4.62 -2.77 17.25
C LYS A 86 3.42 -1.93 17.67
N PRO A 87 3.42 -0.60 17.49
CA PRO A 87 2.25 0.20 17.87
C PRO A 87 1.02 -0.02 17.00
N PHE A 88 1.15 -0.77 15.93
CA PHE A 88 0.07 -0.96 14.96
C PHE A 88 -0.43 -2.40 14.97
N LYS A 89 -1.70 -2.58 14.62
CA LYS A 89 -2.27 -3.91 14.50
C LYS A 89 -1.93 -4.48 13.13
N VAL A 90 -1.33 -5.65 13.11
CA VAL A 90 -1.05 -6.37 11.87
C VAL A 90 -1.83 -7.66 11.90
N VAL A 91 -2.69 -7.87 10.90
CA VAL A 91 -3.50 -9.06 10.78
C VAL A 91 -3.15 -9.73 9.45
N GLY A 92 -2.54 -10.92 9.53
CA GLY A 92 -2.00 -11.55 8.33
C GLY A 92 -0.89 -10.67 7.75
N THR A 93 -1.08 -10.17 6.55
CA THR A 93 -0.13 -9.26 5.90
C THR A 93 -0.66 -7.82 5.85
N THR A 94 -1.76 -7.54 6.55
CA THR A 94 -2.41 -6.23 6.51
C THR A 94 -2.02 -5.40 7.72
N ILE A 95 -1.52 -4.19 7.48
CA ILE A 95 -1.19 -3.25 8.54
C ILE A 95 -2.38 -2.31 8.69
N HIS A 96 -2.93 -2.23 9.91
CA HIS A 96 -4.06 -1.36 10.22
C HIS A 96 -3.60 -0.07 10.86
N PHE A 97 -4.19 1.03 10.44
CA PHE A 97 -3.90 2.34 11.03
C PHE A 97 -5.16 3.21 10.95
N THR A 98 -5.10 4.40 11.52
CA THR A 98 -6.23 5.36 11.49
C THR A 98 -5.68 6.75 11.21
N PRO A 99 -6.54 7.72 10.85
CA PRO A 99 -6.08 9.10 10.72
C PRO A 99 -5.48 9.68 12.01
N ASP A 100 -5.89 9.15 13.16
CA ASP A 100 -5.36 9.60 14.45
C ASP A 100 -4.09 8.86 14.85
N HIS A 101 -3.75 7.81 14.16
CA HIS A 101 -2.57 6.99 14.47
C HIS A 101 -1.96 6.53 13.15
N GLU A 102 -1.33 7.47 12.46
CA GLU A 102 -0.78 7.23 11.13
C GLU A 102 0.59 6.59 11.19
N LEU A 103 0.93 5.86 10.14
CA LEU A 103 2.27 5.36 9.96
C LEU A 103 3.21 6.53 9.66
N PRO A 104 4.42 6.56 10.26
CA PRO A 104 5.40 7.58 9.91
C PRO A 104 5.75 7.56 8.44
N ILE A 105 5.92 8.73 7.84
CA ILE A 105 6.25 8.82 6.41
C ILE A 105 7.55 8.08 6.09
N ALA A 106 8.56 8.21 6.94
CA ALA A 106 9.82 7.52 6.71
C ALA A 106 9.64 6.00 6.70
N LEU A 107 8.76 5.47 7.56
CA LEU A 107 8.46 4.05 7.60
C LEU A 107 7.72 3.61 6.34
N ILE A 108 6.73 4.38 5.89
CA ILE A 108 6.00 4.08 4.66
C ILE A 108 6.97 3.98 3.49
N LYS A 109 7.90 4.92 3.37
CA LYS A 109 8.88 4.91 2.28
C LYS A 109 9.79 3.68 2.35
N ARG A 110 10.23 3.31 3.54
CA ARG A 110 11.08 2.14 3.71
C ARG A 110 10.33 0.85 3.39
N ILE A 111 9.07 0.76 3.74
CA ILE A 111 8.23 -0.39 3.39
C ILE A 111 8.10 -0.47 1.86
N ALA A 112 7.83 0.65 1.19
CA ALA A 112 7.71 0.67 -0.26
C ALA A 112 9.02 0.28 -0.93
N GLN A 113 10.15 0.78 -0.44
CA GLN A 113 11.48 0.42 -0.95
C GLN A 113 11.76 -1.06 -0.77
N ALA A 114 11.32 -1.65 0.36
CA ALA A 114 11.46 -3.10 0.58
C ALA A 114 10.62 -3.90 -0.41
N VAL A 115 9.42 -3.45 -0.71
CA VAL A 115 8.57 -4.11 -1.72
C VAL A 115 9.28 -4.12 -3.08
N VAL A 116 9.87 -3.00 -3.47
CA VAL A 116 10.62 -2.91 -4.74
C VAL A 116 11.84 -3.83 -4.70
N ALA A 117 12.59 -3.83 -3.60
CA ALA A 117 13.77 -4.67 -3.46
C ALA A 117 13.44 -6.16 -3.53
N ARG A 118 12.37 -6.58 -2.85
CA ARG A 118 11.95 -7.99 -2.89
C ARG A 118 11.48 -8.38 -4.30
N ALA A 119 10.82 -7.47 -5.00
CA ALA A 119 10.41 -7.71 -6.38
C ALA A 119 11.62 -7.85 -7.31
N ASP A 120 12.64 -7.01 -7.14
CA ASP A 120 13.88 -7.13 -7.91
C ASP A 120 14.53 -8.48 -7.72
N GLU A 121 14.55 -8.98 -6.49
CA GLU A 121 15.10 -10.29 -6.18
C GLU A 121 14.33 -11.41 -6.89
N ARG A 122 12.99 -11.29 -6.93
CA ARG A 122 12.17 -12.29 -7.62
C ARG A 122 12.43 -12.30 -9.13
N VAL A 123 12.59 -11.12 -9.72
CA VAL A 123 12.91 -10.99 -11.14
C VAL A 123 14.28 -11.62 -11.43
N ALA A 124 15.28 -11.34 -10.62
CA ALA A 124 16.61 -11.91 -10.77
C ALA A 124 16.59 -13.43 -10.61
N ALA A 125 15.84 -13.93 -9.64
CA ALA A 125 15.72 -15.36 -9.41
C ALA A 125 15.07 -16.08 -10.60
N ARG A 126 14.02 -15.47 -11.19
CA ARG A 126 13.38 -16.06 -12.39
C ARG A 126 14.30 -16.06 -13.59
N ALA A 127 15.04 -14.99 -13.80
CA ALA A 127 15.99 -14.91 -14.90
C ALA A 127 17.07 -15.96 -14.76
N LYS A 128 17.57 -16.17 -13.55
CA LYS A 128 18.57 -17.19 -13.28
C LYS A 128 18.02 -18.59 -13.50
N ALA A 129 16.79 -18.85 -13.07
CA ALA A 129 16.15 -20.15 -13.25
C ALA A 129 15.96 -20.48 -14.73
N LYS A 130 15.62 -19.49 -15.56
CA LYS A 130 15.41 -19.69 -16.99
C LYS A 130 16.67 -20.02 -17.76
N ARG A 131 17.84 -19.71 -17.21
CA ARG A 131 19.12 -19.99 -17.88
C ARG A 131 19.61 -21.40 -17.68
N ARG A 132 18.93 -22.20 -16.90
CA ARG A 132 19.35 -23.58 -16.63
C ARG A 132 18.75 -24.56 -17.61
#